data_47719d5c70022d8d77aee524479faedc
#
_entry.id   47719d5c70022d8d77aee524479faedc
#
_cell.length_a   1.000
_cell.length_b   1.000
_cell.length_c   1.000
_cell.angle_alpha   90.00
_cell.angle_beta   90.00
_cell.angle_gamma   90.00
#
_symmetry.space_group_name_H-M   'P 1'
#
loop_
_entity.id
_entity.type
_entity.pdbx_description
1 polymer ?
#
loop_
_entity_poly.entity_id
_entity_poly.type
_entity_poly.pdbx_seq_one_letter_code
_entity_poly.pdbx_strand_id
1 'polypeptide(L)'
;MHTRTQPFTRAAVLAAAVLLVAPLSACGQIPFSGPMTTQTREIAEVDAVDLRTSGDLTITIGEEESLTITASAVAISALTSDVDEGTLVLDYGGGAFGVSRISYDLTVRSLDRVQVSGSGSVSGAGVLGPEGVVEITDSGSLALTDTHTRDLTVRIDGSGSVTLEGSSVSLDLMMDGSGDFSGEDLRTQKASASIAGSGSAWMFVTDTLRASVSGSGGLTYAGDPVQVATDVTGSGTVEIAAPR
;
A
#
# COMPACT_ATOMS: atom_id res chain seq x y z
N MET A 1 -93.66 36.19 28.93
CA MET A 1 -93.72 35.80 28.29
C MET A 1 -93.02 35.61 27.06
N HIS A 2 -91.95 35.79 26.61
CA HIS A 2 -91.35 35.46 25.37
C HIS A 2 -90.11 34.57 25.58
N THR A 3 -90.28 33.30 25.31
CA THR A 3 -89.21 32.31 25.19
C THR A 3 -88.47 32.54 23.89
N ARG A 4 -87.15 32.79 23.96
CA ARG A 4 -86.30 32.86 22.82
C ARG A 4 -85.33 31.64 22.88
N THR A 5 -85.59 30.73 21.97
CA THR A 5 -84.72 29.60 21.65
C THR A 5 -83.49 30.08 20.89
N GLN A 6 -82.33 29.72 21.37
CA GLN A 6 -81.08 29.90 20.64
C GLN A 6 -80.68 28.61 19.90
N PRO A 7 -80.16 28.68 18.69
CA PRO A 7 -79.68 27.53 17.96
C PRO A 7 -78.21 27.18 18.29
N PHE A 8 -77.96 25.96 18.55
CA PHE A 8 -76.61 25.37 18.72
C PHE A 8 -75.89 25.36 17.37
N THR A 9 -74.82 26.14 17.25
CA THR A 9 -73.86 26.05 16.14
C THR A 9 -72.84 25.00 16.46
N ARG A 10 -72.81 23.92 15.68
CA ARG A 10 -71.75 22.90 15.73
C ARG A 10 -70.52 23.44 15.04
N ALA A 11 -69.45 23.70 15.81
CA ALA A 11 -68.12 24.00 15.32
C ALA A 11 -67.46 22.69 14.85
N ALA A 12 -67.23 22.59 13.55
CA ALA A 12 -66.40 21.52 12.97
C ALA A 12 -64.92 21.81 13.23
N VAL A 13 -64.29 20.95 14.02
CA VAL A 13 -62.83 20.99 14.23
C VAL A 13 -62.15 20.31 13.02
N LEU A 14 -61.56 21.11 12.14
CA LEU A 14 -60.65 20.64 11.09
C LEU A 14 -59.30 20.33 11.75
N ALA A 15 -59.00 19.03 11.89
CA ALA A 15 -57.67 18.57 12.25
C ALA A 15 -56.76 18.66 11.00
N ALA A 16 -55.91 19.70 10.99
CA ALA A 16 -54.83 19.80 10.00
C ALA A 16 -53.72 18.81 10.34
N ALA A 17 -53.65 17.71 9.61
CA ALA A 17 -52.51 16.79 9.67
C ALA A 17 -51.30 17.44 9.00
N VAL A 18 -50.36 17.96 9.80
CA VAL A 18 -49.04 18.40 9.31
C VAL A 18 -48.21 17.16 9.02
N LEU A 19 -48.09 16.78 7.74
CA LEU A 19 -47.11 15.83 7.28
C LEU A 19 -45.71 16.44 7.43
N LEU A 20 -44.98 16.02 8.45
CA LEU A 20 -43.53 16.29 8.53
C LEU A 20 -42.86 15.45 7.46
N VAL A 21 -42.56 16.05 6.32
CA VAL A 21 -41.61 15.48 5.35
C VAL A 21 -40.22 15.75 5.91
N ALA A 22 -39.64 14.75 6.60
CA ALA A 22 -38.21 14.74 6.92
C ALA A 22 -37.44 14.58 5.59
N PRO A 23 -36.51 15.51 5.26
CA PRO A 23 -35.57 15.21 4.18
C PRO A 23 -34.68 14.08 4.63
N LEU A 24 -34.85 12.88 4.07
CA LEU A 24 -33.80 11.88 4.10
C LEU A 24 -32.64 12.46 3.28
N SER A 25 -31.69 13.04 4.00
CA SER A 25 -30.34 13.25 3.46
C SER A 25 -29.71 11.87 3.34
N ALA A 26 -30.12 11.12 2.31
CA ALA A 26 -29.32 10.01 1.84
C ALA A 26 -28.02 10.63 1.31
N CYS A 27 -26.95 10.62 2.10
CA CYS A 27 -25.61 10.58 1.57
C CYS A 27 -25.56 9.36 0.66
N GLY A 28 -25.94 9.56 -0.57
CA GLY A 28 -25.77 8.56 -1.62
C GLY A 28 -24.28 8.40 -1.84
N GLN A 29 -23.67 7.45 -1.15
CA GLN A 29 -22.46 6.82 -1.64
C GLN A 29 -22.89 6.19 -2.97
N ILE A 30 -22.48 6.79 -4.07
CA ILE A 30 -22.63 6.19 -5.38
C ILE A 30 -21.67 4.98 -5.34
N PRO A 31 -22.16 3.74 -5.26
CA PRO A 31 -21.26 2.61 -5.35
C PRO A 31 -20.63 2.67 -6.74
N PHE A 32 -19.28 2.68 -6.81
CA PHE A 32 -18.53 2.50 -8.05
C PHE A 32 -18.72 1.07 -8.61
N SER A 33 -19.93 0.57 -8.59
CA SER A 33 -20.35 -0.74 -9.09
C SER A 33 -20.85 -0.56 -10.52
N GLY A 34 -19.93 -0.67 -11.45
CA GLY A 34 -20.20 -0.81 -12.88
C GLY A 34 -19.60 -2.10 -13.40
N PRO A 35 -19.86 -2.46 -14.66
CA PRO A 35 -19.17 -3.59 -15.27
C PRO A 35 -17.66 -3.35 -15.23
N MET A 36 -16.91 -4.42 -14.96
CA MET A 36 -15.45 -4.39 -15.04
C MET A 36 -15.04 -4.15 -16.49
N THR A 37 -14.10 -3.26 -16.69
CA THR A 37 -13.58 -2.88 -17.99
C THR A 37 -12.07 -2.90 -17.92
N THR A 38 -11.44 -3.31 -19.01
CA THR A 38 -9.98 -3.33 -19.15
C THR A 38 -9.56 -2.25 -20.13
N GLN A 39 -8.54 -1.48 -19.78
CA GLN A 39 -7.94 -0.44 -20.61
C GLN A 39 -6.42 -0.63 -20.65
N THR A 40 -5.86 -0.69 -21.85
CA THR A 40 -4.39 -0.63 -22.04
C THR A 40 -3.98 0.81 -22.22
N ARG A 41 -2.88 1.22 -21.61
CA ARG A 41 -2.27 2.54 -21.72
C ARG A 41 -0.85 2.39 -22.25
N GLU A 42 -0.49 3.25 -23.20
CA GLU A 42 0.88 3.33 -23.70
C GLU A 42 1.76 3.99 -22.65
N ILE A 43 2.86 3.35 -22.32
CA ILE A 43 3.91 3.84 -21.43
C ILE A 43 5.26 3.59 -22.11
N ALA A 44 6.27 4.36 -21.76
CA ALA A 44 7.62 4.18 -22.28
C ALA A 44 8.63 4.74 -21.27
N GLU A 45 9.84 4.17 -21.28
CA GLU A 45 10.98 4.62 -20.46
C GLU A 45 10.66 4.61 -18.97
N VAL A 46 10.11 3.48 -18.47
CA VAL A 46 9.73 3.32 -17.08
C VAL A 46 10.86 2.64 -16.29
N ASP A 47 11.52 3.41 -15.44
CA ASP A 47 12.60 2.96 -14.56
C ASP A 47 12.13 2.84 -13.08
N ALA A 48 10.99 3.44 -12.76
CA ALA A 48 10.41 3.42 -11.41
C ALA A 48 8.88 3.38 -11.47
N VAL A 49 8.25 2.87 -10.42
CA VAL A 49 6.79 2.89 -10.26
C VAL A 49 6.40 3.39 -8.87
N ASP A 50 5.39 4.24 -8.79
CA ASP A 50 4.76 4.71 -7.56
C ASP A 50 3.25 4.39 -7.58
N LEU A 51 2.84 3.43 -6.76
CA LEU A 51 1.44 3.05 -6.58
C LEU A 51 0.82 3.87 -5.45
N ARG A 52 0.02 4.87 -5.81
CA ARG A 52 -0.70 5.75 -4.86
C ARG A 52 -2.13 5.33 -4.60
N THR A 53 -2.63 4.36 -5.35
CA THR A 53 -3.99 3.85 -5.19
C THR A 53 -4.06 2.68 -4.20
N SER A 54 -5.26 2.19 -3.95
CA SER A 54 -5.52 0.95 -3.20
C SER A 54 -5.65 -0.28 -4.10
N GLY A 55 -5.15 -0.21 -5.35
CA GLY A 55 -5.20 -1.30 -6.30
C GLY A 55 -4.11 -2.33 -6.10
N ASP A 56 -4.27 -3.47 -6.80
CA ASP A 56 -3.28 -4.53 -6.87
C ASP A 56 -2.44 -4.36 -8.15
N LEU A 57 -1.13 -4.19 -8.00
CA LEU A 57 -0.18 -4.07 -9.11
C LEU A 57 0.64 -5.35 -9.24
N THR A 58 0.55 -5.99 -10.40
CA THR A 58 1.41 -7.10 -10.78
C THR A 58 2.45 -6.61 -11.79
N ILE A 59 3.73 -6.83 -11.49
CA ILE A 59 4.85 -6.43 -12.37
C ILE A 59 5.46 -7.66 -13.01
N THR A 60 5.59 -7.63 -14.32
CA THR A 60 6.18 -8.69 -15.14
C THR A 60 7.36 -8.12 -15.93
N ILE A 61 8.44 -8.89 -16.06
CA ILE A 61 9.58 -8.52 -16.89
C ILE A 61 9.32 -8.93 -18.34
N GLY A 62 9.51 -7.98 -19.26
CA GLY A 62 9.34 -8.20 -20.69
C GLY A 62 10.04 -7.12 -21.53
N GLU A 63 10.19 -7.37 -22.84
CA GLU A 63 10.90 -6.45 -23.75
C GLU A 63 10.06 -5.24 -24.13
N GLU A 64 8.75 -5.38 -24.22
CA GLU A 64 7.80 -4.32 -24.58
C GLU A 64 7.08 -3.82 -23.33
N GLU A 65 7.24 -2.53 -23.05
CA GLU A 65 6.59 -1.90 -21.89
C GLU A 65 5.10 -1.73 -22.16
N SER A 66 4.28 -2.11 -21.21
CA SER A 66 2.83 -1.97 -21.31
C SER A 66 2.17 -1.89 -19.95
N LEU A 67 1.07 -1.15 -19.87
CA LEU A 67 0.22 -1.05 -18.69
C LEU A 67 -1.21 -1.42 -19.06
N THR A 68 -1.76 -2.40 -18.37
CA THR A 68 -3.17 -2.77 -18.48
C THR A 68 -3.87 -2.53 -17.14
N ILE A 69 -4.99 -1.80 -17.16
CA ILE A 69 -5.77 -1.47 -15.97
C ILE A 69 -7.13 -2.13 -16.08
N THR A 70 -7.52 -2.89 -15.08
CA THR A 70 -8.84 -3.51 -14.96
C THR A 70 -9.57 -2.96 -13.73
N ALA A 71 -10.67 -2.26 -13.96
CA ALA A 71 -11.50 -1.69 -12.90
C ALA A 71 -12.92 -1.46 -13.39
N SER A 72 -13.83 -0.93 -12.56
CA SER A 72 -15.12 -0.48 -13.05
C SER A 72 -14.95 0.69 -14.03
N ALA A 73 -15.84 0.81 -15.01
CA ALA A 73 -15.78 1.87 -16.03
C ALA A 73 -15.73 3.29 -15.41
N VAL A 74 -16.38 3.49 -14.27
CA VAL A 74 -16.34 4.75 -13.53
C VAL A 74 -14.96 4.97 -12.90
N ALA A 75 -14.38 3.95 -12.29
CA ALA A 75 -13.06 4.03 -11.67
C ALA A 75 -11.96 4.29 -12.72
N ILE A 76 -11.97 3.57 -13.84
CA ILE A 76 -10.99 3.76 -14.93
C ILE A 76 -10.92 5.21 -15.42
N SER A 77 -12.06 5.89 -15.53
CA SER A 77 -12.09 7.30 -15.97
C SER A 77 -11.48 8.28 -14.98
N ALA A 78 -11.33 7.87 -13.71
CA ALA A 78 -10.75 8.67 -12.64
C ALA A 78 -9.30 8.29 -12.31
N LEU A 79 -8.80 7.17 -12.86
CA LEU A 79 -7.41 6.74 -12.66
C LEU A 79 -6.48 7.45 -13.63
N THR A 80 -5.35 7.93 -13.11
CA THR A 80 -4.25 8.47 -13.89
C THR A 80 -3.08 7.50 -13.92
N SER A 81 -2.29 7.57 -14.97
CA SER A 81 -1.04 6.83 -15.13
C SER A 81 -0.09 7.69 -15.97
N ASP A 82 0.64 8.52 -15.28
CA ASP A 82 1.56 9.48 -15.90
C ASP A 82 2.99 9.02 -15.67
N VAL A 83 3.83 9.12 -16.70
CA VAL A 83 5.28 8.87 -16.57
C VAL A 83 5.96 10.24 -16.47
N ASP A 84 6.64 10.48 -15.37
CA ASP A 84 7.38 11.69 -15.08
C ASP A 84 8.81 11.32 -14.67
N GLU A 85 9.80 11.80 -15.44
CA GLU A 85 11.23 11.49 -15.24
C GLU A 85 11.50 9.98 -15.02
N GLY A 86 10.89 9.11 -15.86
CA GLY A 86 11.04 7.65 -15.75
C GLY A 86 10.19 6.98 -14.66
N THR A 87 9.46 7.75 -13.85
CA THR A 87 8.58 7.21 -12.81
C THR A 87 7.14 7.12 -13.31
N LEU A 88 6.60 5.90 -13.38
CA LEU A 88 5.18 5.67 -13.63
C LEU A 88 4.39 5.90 -12.33
N VAL A 89 3.56 6.93 -12.30
CA VAL A 89 2.69 7.27 -11.16
C VAL A 89 1.29 6.76 -11.44
N LEU A 90 0.81 5.83 -10.61
CA LEU A 90 -0.55 5.28 -10.66
C LEU A 90 -1.38 5.93 -9.55
N ASP A 91 -2.24 6.89 -9.92
CA ASP A 91 -2.96 7.73 -8.96
C ASP A 91 -4.43 7.91 -9.33
N TYR A 92 -5.17 8.61 -8.47
CA TYR A 92 -6.52 9.08 -8.73
C TYR A 92 -6.47 10.53 -9.24
N GLY A 93 -7.15 10.82 -10.33
CA GLY A 93 -7.26 12.16 -10.93
C GLY A 93 -8.13 13.17 -10.16
N GLY A 94 -8.38 12.95 -8.87
CA GLY A 94 -9.09 13.82 -7.95
C GLY A 94 -10.34 13.19 -7.33
N GLY A 95 -10.56 13.46 -6.04
CA GLY A 95 -11.70 13.00 -5.26
C GLY A 95 -11.44 11.75 -4.41
N ALA A 96 -12.15 11.63 -3.28
CA ALA A 96 -12.15 10.41 -2.47
C ALA A 96 -13.08 9.39 -3.14
N PHE A 97 -12.53 8.27 -3.57
CA PHE A 97 -13.29 7.23 -4.26
C PHE A 97 -13.61 6.07 -3.33
N GLY A 98 -14.86 5.63 -3.37
CA GLY A 98 -15.30 4.40 -2.71
C GLY A 98 -14.61 3.17 -3.32
N VAL A 99 -14.45 2.14 -2.52
CA VAL A 99 -13.69 0.91 -2.80
C VAL A 99 -14.16 0.25 -4.09
N SER A 100 -13.41 0.43 -5.17
CA SER A 100 -13.52 -0.37 -6.38
C SER A 100 -12.30 -1.27 -6.45
N ARG A 101 -12.48 -2.52 -6.85
CA ARG A 101 -11.32 -3.39 -7.14
C ARG A 101 -10.61 -2.81 -8.36
N ILE A 102 -9.31 -2.53 -8.22
CA ILE A 102 -8.45 -2.05 -9.28
C ILE A 102 -7.29 -3.04 -9.41
N SER A 103 -7.04 -3.51 -10.61
CA SER A 103 -5.91 -4.35 -10.92
C SER A 103 -5.08 -3.68 -12.02
N TYR A 104 -3.78 -3.64 -11.81
CA TYR A 104 -2.79 -3.13 -12.75
C TYR A 104 -1.86 -4.28 -13.14
N ASP A 105 -1.71 -4.51 -14.42
CA ASP A 105 -0.74 -5.43 -14.98
C ASP A 105 0.30 -4.59 -15.74
N LEU A 106 1.51 -4.48 -15.18
CA LEU A 106 2.61 -3.69 -15.70
C LEU A 106 3.68 -4.62 -16.25
N THR A 107 4.08 -4.40 -17.51
CA THR A 107 5.25 -5.05 -18.10
C THR A 107 6.34 -4.00 -18.32
N VAL A 108 7.55 -4.27 -17.82
CA VAL A 108 8.75 -3.42 -17.94
C VAL A 108 10.00 -4.27 -18.14
N ARG A 109 11.12 -3.65 -18.51
CA ARG A 109 12.40 -4.35 -18.67
C ARG A 109 13.11 -4.60 -17.35
N SER A 110 13.10 -3.63 -16.48
CA SER A 110 13.59 -3.66 -15.11
C SER A 110 13.12 -2.39 -14.40
N LEU A 111 13.16 -2.37 -13.09
CA LEU A 111 12.93 -1.17 -12.31
C LEU A 111 14.09 -0.92 -11.37
N ASP A 112 14.48 0.34 -11.22
CA ASP A 112 15.41 0.78 -10.18
C ASP A 112 14.69 1.04 -8.86
N ARG A 113 13.39 1.41 -8.93
CA ARG A 113 12.57 1.72 -7.75
C ARG A 113 11.15 1.20 -7.87
N VAL A 114 10.66 0.66 -6.76
CA VAL A 114 9.24 0.34 -6.55
C VAL A 114 8.77 1.02 -5.27
N GLN A 115 7.81 1.92 -5.41
CA GLN A 115 7.23 2.68 -4.31
C GLN A 115 5.73 2.40 -4.16
N VAL A 116 5.26 2.28 -2.92
CA VAL A 116 3.84 2.20 -2.57
C VAL A 116 3.53 3.34 -1.61
N SER A 117 2.90 4.38 -2.14
CA SER A 117 2.49 5.57 -1.36
C SER A 117 1.02 5.54 -0.97
N GLY A 118 0.31 4.45 -1.31
CA GLY A 118 -1.09 4.21 -0.97
C GLY A 118 -1.26 2.96 -0.10
N SER A 119 -2.47 2.41 -0.14
CA SER A 119 -2.82 1.18 0.61
C SER A 119 -2.94 -0.04 -0.32
N GLY A 120 -2.40 0.05 -1.52
CA GLY A 120 -2.42 -1.01 -2.52
C GLY A 120 -1.38 -2.09 -2.25
N SER A 121 -1.38 -3.12 -3.11
CA SER A 121 -0.41 -4.19 -3.07
C SER A 121 0.41 -4.26 -4.37
N VAL A 122 1.69 -4.57 -4.25
CA VAL A 122 2.60 -4.78 -5.38
C VAL A 122 3.18 -6.18 -5.31
N SER A 123 3.20 -6.87 -6.44
CA SER A 123 3.85 -8.17 -6.58
C SER A 123 4.62 -8.28 -7.90
N GLY A 124 5.71 -9.08 -7.89
CA GLY A 124 6.52 -9.31 -9.09
C GLY A 124 7.68 -10.25 -8.85
N ALA A 125 8.31 -10.70 -9.92
CA ALA A 125 9.48 -11.57 -9.87
C ALA A 125 10.60 -11.03 -10.76
N GLY A 126 11.84 -10.94 -10.22
CA GLY A 126 13.02 -10.49 -10.95
C GLY A 126 12.96 -9.03 -11.43
N VAL A 127 12.15 -8.17 -10.78
CA VAL A 127 11.82 -6.83 -11.30
C VAL A 127 12.87 -5.77 -11.00
N LEU A 128 13.66 -5.94 -9.94
CA LEU A 128 14.65 -4.94 -9.52
C LEU A 128 15.98 -5.11 -10.25
N GLY A 129 16.52 -3.99 -10.70
CA GLY A 129 17.88 -3.87 -11.20
C GLY A 129 18.96 -4.05 -10.11
N PRO A 130 20.25 -3.93 -10.47
CA PRO A 130 21.36 -4.14 -9.53
C PRO A 130 21.37 -3.21 -8.30
N GLU A 131 20.82 -2.02 -8.43
CA GLU A 131 20.70 -1.00 -7.37
C GLU A 131 19.21 -0.74 -7.11
N GLY A 132 18.58 -1.69 -6.40
CA GLY A 132 17.14 -1.68 -6.17
C GLY A 132 16.72 -0.82 -4.98
N VAL A 133 15.62 -0.10 -5.13
CA VAL A 133 15.00 0.68 -4.06
C VAL A 133 13.54 0.26 -3.89
N VAL A 134 13.16 -0.06 -2.67
CA VAL A 134 11.78 -0.38 -2.27
C VAL A 134 11.34 0.60 -1.19
N GLU A 135 10.22 1.28 -1.40
CA GLU A 135 9.70 2.26 -0.46
C GLU A 135 8.20 2.05 -0.20
N ILE A 136 7.81 2.04 1.07
CA ILE A 136 6.41 2.09 1.49
C ILE A 136 6.25 3.27 2.44
N THR A 137 5.32 4.18 2.14
CA THR A 137 5.11 5.39 2.94
C THR A 137 3.76 5.44 3.67
N ASP A 138 2.98 4.37 3.64
CA ASP A 138 1.67 4.29 4.30
C ASP A 138 1.38 2.84 4.78
N SER A 139 0.30 2.23 4.33
CA SER A 139 -0.17 0.91 4.80
C SER A 139 -0.19 -0.14 3.68
N GLY A 140 0.47 0.14 2.58
CA GLY A 140 0.54 -0.77 1.44
C GLY A 140 1.38 -2.01 1.71
N SER A 141 1.35 -2.95 0.79
CA SER A 141 2.16 -4.17 0.85
C SER A 141 2.94 -4.39 -0.44
N LEU A 142 4.12 -4.98 -0.31
CA LEU A 142 4.97 -5.32 -1.43
C LEU A 142 5.56 -6.72 -1.25
N ALA A 143 5.48 -7.54 -2.28
CA ALA A 143 6.06 -8.87 -2.31
C ALA A 143 6.82 -9.09 -3.63
N LEU A 144 8.15 -9.15 -3.57
CA LEU A 144 8.99 -9.43 -4.73
C LEU A 144 9.77 -10.72 -4.51
N THR A 145 9.72 -11.57 -5.52
CA THR A 145 10.48 -12.84 -5.57
C THR A 145 11.57 -12.73 -6.64
N ASP A 146 12.51 -13.69 -6.62
CA ASP A 146 13.62 -13.75 -7.58
C ASP A 146 14.42 -12.43 -7.65
N THR A 147 14.57 -11.76 -6.51
CA THR A 147 15.33 -10.52 -6.39
C THR A 147 16.81 -10.82 -6.41
N HIS A 148 17.55 -10.21 -7.36
CA HIS A 148 19.00 -10.36 -7.49
C HIS A 148 19.65 -8.99 -7.61
N THR A 149 19.99 -8.37 -6.45
CA THR A 149 20.54 -7.03 -6.38
C THR A 149 21.99 -7.04 -5.87
N ARG A 150 22.77 -6.04 -6.26
CA ARG A 150 24.03 -5.74 -5.60
C ARG A 150 23.78 -4.91 -4.35
N ASP A 151 23.10 -3.80 -4.51
CA ASP A 151 22.74 -2.88 -3.44
C ASP A 151 21.22 -2.72 -3.38
N LEU A 152 20.64 -3.02 -2.24
CA LEU A 152 19.21 -2.97 -2.01
C LEU A 152 18.92 -2.02 -0.85
N THR A 153 18.09 -1.02 -1.11
CA THR A 153 17.56 -0.12 -0.08
C THR A 153 16.08 -0.40 0.13
N VAL A 154 15.69 -0.61 1.38
CA VAL A 154 14.29 -0.80 1.77
C VAL A 154 13.91 0.24 2.81
N ARG A 155 12.87 1.01 2.53
CA ARG A 155 12.32 1.99 3.46
C ARG A 155 10.84 1.73 3.72
N ILE A 156 10.46 1.67 4.98
CA ILE A 156 9.08 1.48 5.42
C ILE A 156 8.74 2.58 6.41
N ASP A 157 7.95 3.56 5.98
CA ASP A 157 7.45 4.65 6.81
C ASP A 157 5.94 4.45 7.02
N GLY A 158 5.54 3.98 8.19
CA GLY A 158 4.13 3.72 8.51
C GLY A 158 3.85 2.29 9.01
N SER A 159 2.85 1.64 8.45
CA SER A 159 2.38 0.30 8.89
C SER A 159 2.35 -0.72 7.75
N GLY A 160 3.01 -0.43 6.66
CA GLY A 160 3.07 -1.32 5.51
C GLY A 160 3.96 -2.54 5.71
N SER A 161 3.91 -3.47 4.77
CA SER A 161 4.70 -4.70 4.81
C SER A 161 5.49 -4.92 3.52
N VAL A 162 6.74 -5.36 3.67
CA VAL A 162 7.63 -5.73 2.57
C VAL A 162 8.07 -7.17 2.74
N THR A 163 7.88 -7.99 1.71
CA THR A 163 8.42 -9.36 1.63
C THR A 163 9.33 -9.46 0.42
N LEU A 164 10.57 -9.91 0.64
CA LEU A 164 11.56 -10.07 -0.42
C LEU A 164 12.20 -11.46 -0.37
N GLU A 165 12.31 -12.08 -1.53
CA GLU A 165 12.95 -13.38 -1.71
C GLU A 165 14.03 -13.31 -2.79
N GLY A 166 15.15 -14.01 -2.60
CA GLY A 166 16.26 -14.04 -3.55
C GLY A 166 17.63 -13.80 -2.93
N SER A 167 18.40 -12.85 -3.46
CA SER A 167 19.73 -12.52 -2.95
C SER A 167 20.11 -11.07 -3.12
N SER A 168 20.89 -10.54 -2.16
CA SER A 168 21.52 -9.22 -2.23
C SER A 168 22.94 -9.27 -1.68
N VAL A 169 23.84 -8.45 -2.22
CA VAL A 169 25.16 -8.28 -1.62
C VAL A 169 25.08 -7.32 -0.42
N SER A 170 24.33 -6.25 -0.55
CA SER A 170 24.16 -5.23 0.51
C SER A 170 22.67 -4.89 0.67
N LEU A 171 22.19 -4.90 1.90
CA LEU A 171 20.84 -4.45 2.27
C LEU A 171 20.93 -3.32 3.28
N ASP A 172 20.28 -2.21 2.96
CA ASP A 172 20.05 -1.10 3.89
C ASP A 172 18.54 -0.99 4.19
N LEU A 173 18.14 -1.39 5.40
CA LEU A 173 16.76 -1.40 5.86
C LEU A 173 16.52 -0.25 6.83
N MET A 174 15.57 0.60 6.52
CA MET A 174 15.09 1.68 7.38
C MET A 174 13.59 1.51 7.63
N MET A 175 13.19 1.41 8.89
CA MET A 175 11.79 1.29 9.29
C MET A 175 11.46 2.35 10.32
N ASP A 176 10.43 3.16 10.04
CA ASP A 176 9.85 4.12 10.99
C ASP A 176 8.35 3.86 11.14
N GLY A 177 7.93 3.48 12.32
CA GLY A 177 6.54 3.17 12.61
C GLY A 177 6.31 1.74 13.11
N SER A 178 5.32 1.07 12.52
CA SER A 178 4.86 -0.28 12.95
C SER A 178 4.78 -1.27 11.80
N GLY A 179 5.50 -1.01 10.73
CA GLY A 179 5.53 -1.88 9.55
C GLY A 179 6.32 -3.17 9.78
N ASP A 180 6.25 -4.08 8.80
CA ASP A 180 6.90 -5.37 8.85
C ASP A 180 7.82 -5.59 7.63
N PHE A 181 9.02 -6.10 7.87
CA PHE A 181 9.94 -6.54 6.82
C PHE A 181 10.21 -8.04 6.94
N SER A 182 9.94 -8.79 5.88
CA SER A 182 10.26 -10.23 5.78
C SER A 182 11.27 -10.46 4.66
N GLY A 183 12.53 -10.64 5.04
CA GLY A 183 13.65 -11.05 4.18
C GLY A 183 14.21 -12.40 4.60
N GLU A 184 13.36 -13.29 5.07
CA GLU A 184 13.71 -14.66 5.51
C GLU A 184 14.34 -15.47 4.38
N ASP A 185 13.79 -15.33 3.18
CA ASP A 185 14.24 -15.99 1.97
C ASP A 185 15.08 -15.07 1.07
N LEU A 186 15.48 -13.89 1.55
CA LEU A 186 16.44 -12.99 0.91
C LEU A 186 17.85 -13.20 1.48
N ARG A 187 18.68 -13.94 0.76
CA ARG A 187 20.06 -14.21 1.18
C ARG A 187 20.95 -12.98 1.01
N THR A 188 21.28 -12.33 2.12
CA THR A 188 22.07 -11.09 2.14
C THR A 188 23.47 -11.35 2.68
N GLN A 189 24.51 -10.74 2.07
CA GLN A 189 25.86 -10.83 2.61
C GLN A 189 26.06 -9.80 3.74
N LYS A 190 25.75 -8.52 3.49
CA LYS A 190 25.90 -7.45 4.45
C LYS A 190 24.59 -6.73 4.65
N ALA A 191 24.16 -6.58 5.89
CA ALA A 191 22.93 -5.87 6.21
C ALA A 191 23.18 -4.76 7.24
N SER A 192 22.55 -3.62 6.99
CA SER A 192 22.35 -2.53 7.93
C SER A 192 20.87 -2.36 8.17
N ALA A 193 20.42 -2.38 9.43
CA ALA A 193 19.02 -2.23 9.77
C ALA A 193 18.85 -1.15 10.83
N SER A 194 17.95 -0.22 10.59
CA SER A 194 17.52 0.81 11.53
C SER A 194 16.01 0.72 11.72
N ILE A 195 15.57 0.38 12.92
CA ILE A 195 14.17 0.24 13.29
C ILE A 195 13.83 1.27 14.35
N ALA A 196 12.93 2.20 14.02
CA ALA A 196 12.40 3.21 14.93
C ALA A 196 10.89 2.98 15.10
N GLY A 197 10.44 2.64 16.31
CA GLY A 197 9.03 2.40 16.60
C GLY A 197 8.73 1.00 17.12
N SER A 198 7.72 0.34 16.56
CA SER A 198 7.23 -0.98 17.00
C SER A 198 7.19 -2.03 15.90
N GLY A 199 7.80 -1.75 14.76
CA GLY A 199 7.85 -2.65 13.61
C GLY A 199 8.69 -3.89 13.86
N SER A 200 8.50 -4.92 13.03
CA SER A 200 9.24 -6.18 13.08
C SER A 200 10.02 -6.41 11.80
N ALA A 201 11.28 -6.83 11.93
CA ALA A 201 12.08 -7.23 10.77
C ALA A 201 12.62 -8.65 10.93
N TRP A 202 12.60 -9.41 9.85
CA TRP A 202 13.25 -10.71 9.77
C TRP A 202 14.20 -10.74 8.57
N MET A 203 15.46 -11.17 8.75
CA MET A 203 16.45 -11.17 7.68
C MET A 203 17.43 -12.36 7.76
N PHE A 204 17.95 -12.77 6.61
CA PHE A 204 19.00 -13.79 6.49
C PHE A 204 20.32 -13.12 6.08
N VAL A 205 21.33 -13.17 6.97
CA VAL A 205 22.62 -12.47 6.78
C VAL A 205 23.78 -13.45 6.91
N THR A 206 24.79 -13.35 6.03
CA THR A 206 25.88 -14.32 5.98
C THR A 206 27.27 -13.78 6.33
N ASP A 207 27.48 -12.46 6.30
CA ASP A 207 28.82 -11.89 6.57
C ASP A 207 28.77 -10.83 7.69
N THR A 208 28.04 -9.73 7.48
CA THR A 208 28.04 -8.61 8.44
C THR A 208 26.61 -8.11 8.70
N LEU A 209 26.24 -8.01 9.98
CA LEU A 209 25.01 -7.39 10.43
C LEU A 209 25.31 -6.19 11.32
N ARG A 210 24.75 -5.03 10.98
CA ARG A 210 24.64 -3.87 11.86
C ARG A 210 23.18 -3.57 12.09
N ALA A 211 22.73 -3.57 13.35
CA ALA A 211 21.33 -3.36 13.68
C ALA A 211 21.18 -2.31 14.79
N SER A 212 20.31 -1.35 14.56
CA SER A 212 19.90 -0.36 15.56
C SER A 212 18.39 -0.44 15.74
N VAL A 213 17.93 -0.67 16.96
CA VAL A 213 16.50 -0.73 17.30
C VAL A 213 16.21 0.34 18.36
N SER A 214 15.30 1.26 18.01
CA SER A 214 14.86 2.34 18.90
C SER A 214 13.34 2.24 19.12
N GLY A 215 12.93 1.96 20.34
CA GLY A 215 11.51 1.79 20.69
C GLY A 215 11.17 0.39 21.18
N SER A 216 10.10 -0.21 20.65
CA SER A 216 9.61 -1.55 21.06
C SER A 216 9.63 -2.56 19.92
N GLY A 217 10.22 -2.21 18.80
CA GLY A 217 10.34 -3.07 17.63
C GLY A 217 11.27 -4.26 17.83
N GLY A 218 11.26 -5.20 16.89
CA GLY A 218 12.06 -6.40 16.93
C GLY A 218 12.81 -6.67 15.63
N LEU A 219 14.04 -7.16 15.76
CA LEU A 219 14.78 -7.71 14.64
C LEU A 219 15.12 -9.17 14.94
N THR A 220 14.69 -10.07 14.08
CA THR A 220 15.12 -11.47 14.08
C THR A 220 16.05 -11.67 12.88
N TYR A 221 17.20 -12.33 13.09
CA TYR A 221 18.07 -12.67 11.98
C TYR A 221 18.48 -14.14 12.02
N ALA A 222 18.67 -14.72 10.84
CA ALA A 222 19.26 -16.03 10.64
C ALA A 222 20.54 -15.92 9.81
N GLY A 223 21.16 -17.06 9.56
CA GLY A 223 22.47 -17.15 8.96
C GLY A 223 23.55 -17.23 10.04
N ASP A 224 24.78 -17.10 9.63
CA ASP A 224 25.94 -17.18 10.53
C ASP A 224 26.91 -16.04 10.20
N PRO A 225 26.49 -14.75 10.44
CA PRO A 225 27.30 -13.60 10.10
C PRO A 225 28.58 -13.57 10.92
N VAL A 226 29.71 -13.31 10.26
CA VAL A 226 31.05 -13.24 10.89
C VAL A 226 31.15 -12.06 11.86
N GLN A 227 30.41 -10.98 11.58
CA GLN A 227 30.37 -9.78 12.41
C GLN A 227 28.93 -9.37 12.70
N VAL A 228 28.61 -9.19 13.99
CA VAL A 228 27.33 -8.66 14.45
C VAL A 228 27.58 -7.49 15.38
N ALA A 229 26.98 -6.35 15.06
CA ALA A 229 26.98 -5.17 15.92
C ALA A 229 25.53 -4.69 16.11
N THR A 230 25.09 -4.65 17.36
CA THR A 230 23.72 -4.29 17.69
C THR A 230 23.68 -3.16 18.71
N ASP A 231 22.76 -2.22 18.53
CA ASP A 231 22.42 -1.16 19.46
C ASP A 231 20.92 -1.14 19.70
N VAL A 232 20.48 -1.30 20.95
CA VAL A 232 19.07 -1.34 21.29
C VAL A 232 18.76 -0.30 22.34
N THR A 233 17.86 0.62 22.02
CA THR A 233 17.37 1.66 22.91
C THR A 233 15.85 1.52 23.10
N GLY A 234 15.44 1.24 24.31
CA GLY A 234 14.02 1.03 24.66
C GLY A 234 13.72 -0.41 25.05
N SER A 235 12.56 -0.94 24.64
CA SER A 235 12.10 -2.30 24.98
C SER A 235 12.19 -3.26 23.79
N GLY A 236 12.79 -2.83 22.69
CA GLY A 236 12.97 -3.64 21.50
C GLY A 236 13.95 -4.80 21.70
N THR A 237 14.02 -5.70 20.70
CA THR A 237 14.90 -6.87 20.74
C THR A 237 15.65 -7.06 19.43
N VAL A 238 16.85 -7.66 19.53
CA VAL A 238 17.56 -8.23 18.38
C VAL A 238 17.90 -9.66 18.73
N GLU A 239 17.35 -10.60 17.98
CA GLU A 239 17.43 -12.04 18.30
C GLU A 239 17.92 -12.85 17.11
N ILE A 240 18.67 -13.93 17.39
CA ILE A 240 19.02 -14.93 16.39
C ILE A 240 17.87 -15.95 16.27
N ALA A 241 17.45 -16.24 15.05
CA ALA A 241 16.45 -17.26 14.80
C ALA A 241 16.94 -18.65 15.24
N ALA A 242 16.05 -19.44 15.80
CA ALA A 242 16.36 -20.84 16.09
C ALA A 242 16.75 -21.57 14.79
N PRO A 243 17.74 -22.48 14.82
CA PRO A 243 18.08 -23.28 13.65
C PRO A 243 16.88 -24.12 13.22
N ARG A 244 16.59 -24.11 11.91
CA ARG A 244 15.56 -24.95 11.28
C ARG A 244 16.03 -26.38 11.09
#